data_74970373ee3d588288a9d05473d51438
#
_entry.id   74970373ee3d588288a9d05473d51438
#
_cell.length_a   1.000
_cell.length_b   1.000
_cell.length_c   1.000
_cell.angle_alpha   90.00
_cell.angle_beta   90.00
_cell.angle_gamma   90.00
#
_symmetry.space_group_name_H-M   'P 1'
#
loop_
_entity.id
_entity.type
_entity.pdbx_description
1 polymer ?
#
loop_
_entity_poly.entity_id
_entity_poly.type
_entity_poly.pdbx_seq_one_letter_code
_entity_poly.pdbx_strand_id
1 'polypeptide(L)' 'MSLGTNSAGRKFREALAAEKPLQIAGAITAYAAKMAEATGFRALYLSGGGVAANSLGIPDLGISTMDDVLIDARRIVDAT' A
#
# COMPACT_ATOMS: atom_id res chain seq x y z
N MET A 1 -12.84 10.92 1.90
CA MET A 1 -11.55 10.95 2.62
C MET A 1 -11.77 11.67 3.95
N SER A 2 -11.34 11.05 5.01
CA SER A 2 -11.44 11.65 6.34
C SER A 2 -10.31 12.64 6.57
N LEU A 3 -10.64 13.87 6.92
CA LEU A 3 -9.66 14.88 7.32
C LEU A 3 -9.60 15.03 8.85
N GLY A 4 -10.25 14.13 9.58
CA GLY A 4 -10.31 14.16 11.03
C GLY A 4 -9.13 13.48 11.69
N THR A 5 -9.33 13.09 12.96
CA THR A 5 -8.29 12.49 13.81
C THR A 5 -7.80 11.13 13.33
N ASN A 6 -8.53 10.48 12.40
CA ASN A 6 -8.23 9.15 11.89
C ASN A 6 -7.76 9.17 10.43
N SER A 7 -7.07 10.22 10.00
CA SER A 7 -6.49 10.26 8.66
C SER A 7 -5.43 9.17 8.49
N ALA A 8 -5.19 8.72 7.25
CA ALA A 8 -4.20 7.70 6.94
C ALA A 8 -2.80 8.12 7.40
N GLY A 9 -2.44 9.40 7.20
CA GLY A 9 -1.15 9.91 7.64
C GLY A 9 -0.99 9.91 9.15
N ARG A 10 -2.04 10.20 9.89
CA ARG A 10 -2.02 10.14 11.35
C ARG A 10 -1.87 8.70 11.83
N LYS A 11 -2.60 7.77 11.24
CA LYS A 11 -2.48 6.35 11.58
C LYS A 11 -1.06 5.85 11.33
N PHE A 12 -0.44 6.27 10.24
CA PHE A 12 0.93 5.90 9.93
C PHE A 12 1.90 6.43 10.98
N ARG A 13 1.77 7.70 11.39
CA ARG A 13 2.62 8.28 12.45
C ARG A 13 2.42 7.58 13.78
N GLU A 14 1.18 7.20 14.12
CA GLU A 14 0.90 6.45 15.34
C GLU A 14 1.53 5.06 15.30
N ALA A 15 1.52 4.41 14.13
CA ALA A 15 2.17 3.11 13.96
C ALA A 15 3.68 3.23 14.15
N LEU A 16 4.31 4.28 13.61
CA LEU A 16 5.74 4.54 13.81
C LEU A 16 6.09 4.73 15.28
N ALA A 17 5.20 5.36 16.05
CA ALA A 17 5.43 5.58 17.48
C ALA A 17 5.23 4.30 18.30
N ALA A 18 4.30 3.44 17.89
CA ALA A 18 3.95 2.23 18.63
C ALA A 18 4.92 1.07 18.36
N GLU A 19 5.47 0.97 17.15
CA GLU A 19 6.38 -0.11 16.76
C GLU A 19 7.74 0.48 16.36
N LYS A 20 8.81 0.00 16.99
CA LYS A 20 10.17 0.50 16.77
C LYS A 20 11.13 -0.68 16.63
N PRO A 21 11.46 -1.08 15.37
CA PRO A 21 11.03 -0.46 14.10
C PRO A 21 9.63 -0.88 13.67
N LEU A 22 8.99 -0.02 12.87
CA LEU A 22 7.73 -0.35 12.23
C LEU A 22 8.00 -1.31 11.07
N GLN A 23 7.34 -2.48 11.09
CA GLN A 23 7.41 -3.42 9.99
C GLN A 23 6.36 -3.06 8.94
N ILE A 24 6.78 -2.95 7.69
CA ILE A 24 5.92 -2.57 6.58
C ILE A 24 5.89 -3.72 5.57
N ALA A 25 4.70 -4.22 5.27
CA ALA A 25 4.54 -5.29 4.28
C ALA A 25 4.37 -4.69 2.90
N GLY A 26 5.04 -5.26 1.90
CA GLY A 26 4.80 -4.93 0.50
C GLY A 26 3.48 -5.57 0.04
N ALA A 27 2.65 -4.79 -0.62
CA ALA A 27 1.40 -5.28 -1.18
C ALA A 27 1.17 -4.61 -2.54
N ILE A 28 0.80 -5.42 -3.53
CA ILE A 28 0.59 -4.95 -4.91
C ILE A 28 -0.84 -5.18 -5.38
N THR A 29 -1.66 -5.87 -4.61
CA THR A 29 -3.07 -6.12 -4.92
C THR A 29 -3.90 -5.88 -3.67
N ALA A 30 -5.20 -5.65 -3.88
CA ALA A 30 -6.13 -5.51 -2.77
C ALA A 30 -6.18 -6.77 -1.90
N TYR A 31 -6.09 -7.95 -2.51
CA TYR A 31 -6.10 -9.22 -1.77
C TYR A 31 -4.88 -9.34 -0.86
N ALA A 32 -3.69 -9.06 -1.38
CA ALA A 32 -2.46 -9.11 -0.59
C ALA A 32 -2.50 -8.09 0.56
N ALA A 33 -3.03 -6.90 0.30
CA ALA A 33 -3.17 -5.86 1.31
C ALA A 33 -4.11 -6.30 2.44
N LYS A 34 -5.24 -6.92 2.11
CA LYS A 34 -6.17 -7.44 3.12
C LYS A 34 -5.55 -8.53 3.95
N MET A 35 -4.78 -9.43 3.33
CA MET A 35 -4.06 -10.48 4.05
C MET A 35 -3.01 -9.90 5.01
N ALA A 36 -2.26 -8.91 4.56
CA ALA A 36 -1.27 -8.25 5.41
C ALA A 36 -1.93 -7.56 6.60
N GLU A 37 -3.02 -6.84 6.37
CA GLU A 37 -3.78 -6.19 7.44
C GLU A 37 -4.31 -7.22 8.44
N ALA A 38 -4.88 -8.32 7.96
CA ALA A 38 -5.41 -9.39 8.82
C ALA A 38 -4.31 -10.07 9.63
N THR A 39 -3.07 -10.10 9.12
CA THR A 39 -1.91 -10.69 9.80
C THR A 39 -1.35 -9.76 10.88
N GLY A 40 -1.73 -8.49 10.89
CA GLY A 40 -1.35 -7.54 11.92
C GLY A 40 -0.42 -6.42 11.46
N PHE A 41 -0.10 -6.34 10.18
CA PHE A 41 0.70 -5.22 9.66
C PHE A 41 -0.10 -3.92 9.73
N ARG A 42 0.51 -2.88 10.26
CA ARG A 42 -0.13 -1.58 10.45
C ARG A 42 0.19 -0.58 9.33
N ALA A 43 1.13 -0.93 8.45
CA ALA A 43 1.51 -0.11 7.31
C ALA A 43 1.83 -1.01 6.13
N LEU A 44 1.54 -0.52 4.93
CA LEU A 44 1.76 -1.24 3.67
C LEU A 44 2.59 -0.38 2.74
N TYR A 45 3.37 -1.03 1.88
CA TYR A 45 4.15 -0.40 0.82
C TYR A 45 3.64 -0.88 -0.53
N LEU A 46 3.17 0.04 -1.36
CA LEU A 46 2.79 -0.28 -2.74
C LEU A 46 4.03 -0.15 -3.63
N SER A 47 4.54 -1.28 -4.12
CA SER A 47 5.72 -1.31 -4.98
C SER A 47 5.34 -1.02 -6.42
N GLY A 48 5.89 0.06 -6.99
CA GLY A 48 5.71 0.39 -8.40
C GLY A 48 6.26 -0.72 -9.32
N GLY A 49 7.43 -1.29 -8.97
CA GLY A 49 8.00 -2.41 -9.70
C GLY A 49 7.13 -3.66 -9.61
N GLY A 50 6.55 -3.93 -8.44
CA GLY A 50 5.62 -5.03 -8.25
C GLY A 50 4.36 -4.86 -9.07
N VAL A 51 3.81 -3.66 -9.15
CA VAL A 51 2.66 -3.35 -10.00
C VAL A 51 3.00 -3.58 -11.47
N ALA A 52 4.15 -3.09 -11.93
CA ALA A 52 4.57 -3.29 -13.31
C ALA A 52 4.67 -4.78 -13.65
N ALA A 53 5.32 -5.57 -12.81
CA ALA A 53 5.55 -6.98 -13.06
C ALA A 53 4.26 -7.82 -12.99
N ASN A 54 3.39 -7.53 -12.02
CA ASN A 54 2.25 -8.39 -11.71
C ASN A 54 0.92 -7.91 -12.31
N SER A 55 0.65 -6.61 -12.31
CA SER A 55 -0.59 -6.08 -12.88
C SER A 55 -0.47 -5.88 -14.39
N LEU A 56 0.67 -5.37 -14.85
CA LEU A 56 0.86 -5.03 -16.25
C LEU A 56 1.70 -6.05 -17.01
N GLY A 57 2.45 -6.90 -16.30
CA GLY A 57 3.30 -7.91 -16.90
C GLY A 57 4.49 -7.32 -17.66
N ILE A 58 4.98 -6.14 -17.23
CA ILE A 58 6.09 -5.44 -17.87
C ILE A 58 7.24 -5.25 -16.87
N PRO A 59 8.50 -5.07 -17.35
CA PRO A 59 9.62 -4.84 -16.44
C PRO A 59 9.53 -3.47 -15.76
N ASP A 60 10.20 -3.35 -14.60
CA ASP A 60 10.27 -2.12 -13.83
C ASP A 60 11.31 -1.17 -14.44
N LEU A 61 10.97 -0.58 -15.58
CA LEU A 61 11.85 0.31 -16.34
C LEU A 61 11.22 1.68 -16.60
N GLY A 62 10.27 2.09 -15.75
CA GLY A 62 9.58 3.37 -15.92
C GLY A 62 8.56 3.37 -17.04
N ILE A 63 8.11 2.19 -17.48
CA ILE A 63 7.12 2.05 -18.57
C ILE A 63 5.69 2.27 -18.02
N SER A 64 5.44 1.87 -16.79
CA SER A 64 4.15 2.10 -16.17
C SER A 64 3.96 3.59 -15.87
N THR A 65 2.72 4.07 -16.01
CA THR A 65 2.37 5.46 -15.72
C THR A 65 1.91 5.61 -14.28
N MET A 66 1.82 6.86 -13.81
CA MET A 66 1.21 7.14 -12.51
C MET A 66 -0.22 6.63 -12.45
N ASP A 67 -0.99 6.76 -13.55
CA ASP A 67 -2.37 6.28 -13.59
C ASP A 67 -2.45 4.77 -13.40
N ASP A 68 -1.51 4.01 -13.97
CA ASP A 68 -1.44 2.56 -13.78
C ASP A 68 -1.28 2.20 -12.31
N VAL A 69 -0.39 2.90 -11.61
CA VAL A 69 -0.15 2.66 -10.17
C VAL A 69 -1.33 3.13 -9.34
N LEU A 70 -1.96 4.25 -9.70
CA LEU A 70 -3.11 4.80 -8.96
C LEU A 70 -4.32 3.88 -8.99
N ILE A 71 -4.53 3.12 -10.05
CA ILE A 71 -5.61 2.14 -10.11
C ILE A 71 -5.45 1.11 -8.99
N ASP A 72 -4.27 0.51 -8.85
CA ASP A 72 -4.02 -0.46 -7.80
C ASP A 72 -3.98 0.18 -6.42
N ALA A 73 -3.44 1.39 -6.29
CA ALA A 73 -3.45 2.12 -5.02
C ALA A 73 -4.89 2.34 -4.53
N ARG A 74 -5.79 2.73 -5.43
CA ARG A 74 -7.20 2.95 -5.07
C ARG A 74 -7.86 1.64 -4.64
N ARG A 75 -7.60 0.54 -5.35
CA ARG A 75 -8.14 -0.78 -4.98
C ARG A 75 -7.69 -1.20 -3.58
N ILE A 76 -6.42 -0.97 -3.25
CA ILE A 76 -5.86 -1.31 -1.94
C ILE A 76 -6.47 -0.43 -0.86
N VAL A 77 -6.55 0.87 -1.07
CA VAL A 77 -7.14 1.81 -0.11
C VAL A 77 -8.60 1.48 0.16
N ASP A 78 -9.36 1.16 -0.88
CA ASP A 78 -10.78 0.83 -0.73
C ASP A 78 -10.99 -0.52 -0.01
N ALA A 79 -10.04 -1.45 -0.12
CA ALA A 79 -10.13 -2.77 0.49
C ALA A 79 -9.67 -2.80 1.96
N THR A 80 -8.87 -1.85 2.35
CA THR A 80 -8.30 -1.76 3.70
C THR A 80 -8.74 -0.47 4.39
#